data_3f752869cee97d2d2a7ae689251d69ac
#
_entry.id   3f752869cee97d2d2a7ae689251d69ac
#
_cell.length_a   1.000
_cell.length_b   1.000
_cell.length_c   1.000
_cell.angle_alpha   90.00
_cell.angle_beta   90.00
_cell.angle_gamma   90.00
#
_symmetry.space_group_name_H-M   'P 1'
#
loop_
_entity.id
_entity.type
_entity.pdbx_description
1 polymer ?
#
loop_
_entity_poly.entity_id
_entity_poly.type
_entity_poly.pdbx_seq_one_letter_code
_entity_poly.pdbx_strand_id
1 'polypeptide(L)'
;LFIAKKKWDENVYCGMKMENRAVTFPQTKTILQGVNVADVQLDDIQAILNMRDAWKYLLNTVDEPVTFEYWCKLNEYIARNEALEWGKLRTGLVAISGTDYEPPVPDYEKTHNELNNILSSKGTTATDKALRAFCWGARGQFFWDGNKRTSLTLANKILIMAGAGIMTITDKNMEQFNTLLI
;
A
#
# COMPACT_ATOMS: atom_id res chain seq x y z
N LEU A 1 -2.55 17.48 3.68
CA LEU A 1 -1.31 17.19 4.43
C LEU A 1 -1.54 17.14 5.96
N PHE A 2 -2.25 18.10 6.58
CA PHE A 2 -2.49 18.13 8.03
C PHE A 2 -3.18 16.85 8.54
N ILE A 3 -4.27 16.44 7.89
CA ILE A 3 -5.00 15.21 8.25
C ILE A 3 -4.10 13.98 8.07
N ALA A 4 -3.33 13.91 6.99
CA ALA A 4 -2.40 12.82 6.74
C ALA A 4 -1.35 12.69 7.85
N LYS A 5 -0.76 13.81 8.29
CA LYS A 5 0.21 13.84 9.41
C LYS A 5 -0.43 13.46 10.76
N LYS A 6 -1.72 13.68 10.93
CA LYS A 6 -2.43 13.37 12.18
C LYS A 6 -2.88 11.90 12.26
N LYS A 7 -3.18 11.29 11.09
CA LYS A 7 -3.84 9.97 11.01
C LYS A 7 -2.99 8.91 10.31
N TRP A 8 -1.71 9.10 10.18
CA TRP A 8 -0.82 8.16 9.50
C TRP A 8 -0.73 6.80 10.24
N ASP A 9 -0.81 6.80 11.55
CA ASP A 9 -0.82 5.61 12.39
C ASP A 9 -2.06 4.73 12.13
N GLU A 10 -3.24 5.34 11.91
CA GLU A 10 -4.44 4.62 11.50
C GLU A 10 -4.25 3.95 10.11
N ASN A 11 -3.53 4.60 9.20
CA ASN A 11 -3.22 4.03 7.89
C ASN A 11 -2.20 2.89 7.96
N VAL A 12 -1.19 3.00 8.82
CA VAL A 12 -0.26 1.89 9.08
C VAL A 12 -1.03 0.68 9.62
N TYR A 13 -1.88 0.88 10.61
CA TYR A 13 -2.74 -0.17 11.15
C TYR A 13 -3.67 -0.78 10.08
N CYS A 14 -4.30 0.04 9.26
CA CYS A 14 -5.12 -0.43 8.15
C CYS A 14 -4.32 -1.36 7.22
N GLY A 15 -3.09 -0.99 6.87
CA GLY A 15 -2.20 -1.84 6.08
C GLY A 15 -1.94 -3.21 6.72
N MET A 16 -1.79 -3.26 8.04
CA MET A 16 -1.63 -4.53 8.77
C MET A 16 -2.91 -5.39 8.68
N LYS A 17 -4.07 -4.78 8.87
CA LYS A 17 -5.36 -5.48 8.81
C LYS A 17 -5.70 -6.00 7.41
N MET A 18 -5.31 -5.28 6.36
CA MET A 18 -5.46 -5.74 4.96
C MET A 18 -4.69 -7.03 4.66
N GLU A 19 -3.62 -7.30 5.42
CA GLU A 19 -2.82 -8.54 5.32
C GLU A 19 -3.20 -9.57 6.40
N ASN A 20 -4.35 -9.39 7.06
CA ASN A 20 -4.84 -10.26 8.15
C ASN A 20 -3.85 -10.44 9.30
N ARG A 21 -2.95 -9.48 9.52
CA ARG A 21 -1.97 -9.53 10.61
C ARG A 21 -2.67 -9.36 11.96
N ALA A 22 -2.23 -10.15 12.95
CA ALA A 22 -2.87 -10.25 14.28
C ALA A 22 -2.43 -9.14 15.24
N VAL A 23 -2.28 -7.89 14.76
CA VAL A 23 -1.92 -6.75 15.60
C VAL A 23 -3.14 -5.87 15.88
N THR A 24 -3.15 -5.25 17.05
CA THR A 24 -4.16 -4.26 17.44
C THR A 24 -3.67 -2.83 17.16
N PHE A 25 -4.60 -1.87 17.08
CA PHE A 25 -4.23 -0.47 16.90
C PHE A 25 -3.36 0.07 18.04
N PRO A 26 -3.64 -0.20 19.34
CA PRO A 26 -2.73 0.20 20.43
C PRO A 26 -1.32 -0.38 20.31
N GLN A 27 -1.19 -1.67 19.95
CA GLN A 27 0.13 -2.29 19.71
C GLN A 27 0.87 -1.61 18.56
N THR A 28 0.21 -1.40 17.43
CA THR A 28 0.77 -0.67 16.29
C THR A 28 1.27 0.71 16.71
N LYS A 29 0.47 1.46 17.45
CA LYS A 29 0.83 2.80 17.93
C LYS A 29 2.04 2.79 18.86
N THR A 30 2.11 1.83 19.77
CA THR A 30 3.23 1.66 20.71
C THR A 30 4.53 1.35 19.95
N ILE A 31 4.48 0.44 18.95
CA ILE A 31 5.63 0.13 18.11
C ILE A 31 6.09 1.36 17.31
N LEU A 32 5.16 2.14 16.76
CA LEU A 32 5.47 3.37 16.03
C LEU A 32 6.14 4.44 16.91
N GLN A 33 5.93 4.39 18.22
CA GLN A 33 6.62 5.23 19.21
C GLN A 33 8.03 4.71 19.58
N GLY A 34 8.45 3.57 18.99
CA GLY A 34 9.77 2.96 19.25
C GLY A 34 9.81 2.08 20.50
N VAL A 35 8.66 1.72 21.05
CA VAL A 35 8.56 0.86 22.24
C VAL A 35 8.26 -0.57 21.79
N ASN A 36 9.02 -1.52 22.34
CA ASN A 36 8.78 -2.95 22.07
C ASN A 36 7.48 -3.41 22.75
N VAL A 37 6.74 -4.28 22.08
CA VAL A 37 5.48 -4.83 22.57
C VAL A 37 5.60 -6.34 22.67
N ALA A 38 5.34 -6.88 23.86
CA ALA A 38 5.26 -8.31 24.07
C ALA A 38 4.13 -8.92 23.19
N ASP A 39 4.29 -10.17 22.81
CA ASP A 39 3.29 -10.97 22.06
C ASP A 39 2.99 -10.46 20.63
N VAL A 40 3.83 -9.58 20.05
CA VAL A 40 3.80 -9.23 18.63
C VAL A 40 4.94 -9.94 17.92
N GLN A 41 4.62 -10.61 16.82
CA GLN A 41 5.62 -11.33 16.02
C GLN A 41 6.62 -10.36 15.38
N LEU A 42 7.87 -10.78 15.23
CA LEU A 42 8.93 -9.95 14.64
C LEU A 42 8.57 -9.49 13.22
N ASP A 43 7.93 -10.36 12.44
CA ASP A 43 7.49 -10.03 11.07
C ASP A 43 6.40 -8.95 11.06
N ASP A 44 5.53 -8.92 12.06
CA ASP A 44 4.53 -7.87 12.21
C ASP A 44 5.17 -6.53 12.62
N ILE A 45 6.16 -6.59 13.51
CA ILE A 45 6.96 -5.40 13.88
C ILE A 45 7.67 -4.86 12.64
N GLN A 46 8.33 -5.73 11.86
CA GLN A 46 9.02 -5.33 10.62
C GLN A 46 8.05 -4.66 9.64
N ALA A 47 6.88 -5.25 9.41
CA ALA A 47 5.86 -4.70 8.52
C ALA A 47 5.35 -3.32 8.98
N ILE A 48 5.14 -3.13 10.28
CA ILE A 48 4.74 -1.84 10.87
C ILE A 48 5.83 -0.79 10.63
N LEU A 49 7.10 -1.13 10.88
CA LEU A 49 8.23 -0.23 10.66
C LEU A 49 8.43 0.11 9.18
N ASN A 50 8.24 -0.85 8.30
CA ASN A 50 8.27 -0.66 6.85
C ASN A 50 7.19 0.32 6.39
N MET A 51 5.96 0.13 6.85
CA MET A 51 4.85 1.05 6.56
C MET A 51 5.10 2.45 7.13
N ARG A 52 5.67 2.56 8.34
CA ARG A 52 6.10 3.83 8.91
C ARG A 52 7.07 4.57 7.99
N ASP A 53 8.07 3.86 7.48
CA ASP A 53 9.11 4.46 6.64
C ASP A 53 8.56 4.84 5.27
N ALA A 54 7.66 4.05 4.70
CA ALA A 54 6.92 4.41 3.48
C ALA A 54 6.07 5.68 3.67
N TRP A 55 5.37 5.81 4.80
CA TRP A 55 4.59 7.00 5.12
C TRP A 55 5.47 8.25 5.33
N LYS A 56 6.61 8.10 6.01
CA LYS A 56 7.58 9.19 6.14
C LYS A 56 8.10 9.63 4.78
N TYR A 57 8.45 8.68 3.91
CA TYR A 57 8.85 9.00 2.54
C TYR A 57 7.75 9.76 1.80
N LEU A 58 6.51 9.25 1.79
CA LEU A 58 5.38 9.91 1.17
C LEU A 58 5.18 11.36 1.66
N LEU A 59 5.21 11.57 2.99
CA LEU A 59 4.97 12.88 3.59
C LEU A 59 6.11 13.88 3.29
N ASN A 60 7.35 13.40 3.13
CA ASN A 60 8.51 14.23 2.80
C ASN A 60 8.60 14.56 1.31
N THR A 61 7.95 13.76 0.45
CA THR A 61 7.97 13.87 -1.00
C THR A 61 6.59 14.23 -1.57
N VAL A 62 5.73 14.87 -0.77
CA VAL A 62 4.34 15.12 -1.14
C VAL A 62 4.19 15.92 -2.44
N ASP A 63 5.14 16.81 -2.74
CA ASP A 63 5.15 17.66 -3.92
C ASP A 63 5.79 16.98 -5.15
N GLU A 64 6.44 15.84 -4.98
CA GLU A 64 7.02 15.09 -6.09
C GLU A 64 5.92 14.41 -6.92
N PRO A 65 6.07 14.32 -8.25
CA PRO A 65 5.10 13.66 -9.12
C PRO A 65 5.01 12.16 -8.81
N VAL A 66 3.82 11.60 -8.99
CA VAL A 66 3.63 10.15 -8.96
C VAL A 66 4.10 9.57 -10.28
N THR A 67 5.14 8.74 -10.23
CA THR A 67 5.68 8.00 -11.38
C THR A 67 5.72 6.52 -11.11
N PHE A 68 6.06 5.73 -12.12
CA PHE A 68 6.28 4.30 -11.96
C PHE A 68 7.42 4.01 -10.96
N GLU A 69 8.51 4.78 -11.03
CA GLU A 69 9.65 4.66 -10.12
C GLU A 69 9.26 5.04 -8.69
N TYR A 70 8.41 6.04 -8.53
CA TYR A 70 7.86 6.41 -7.22
C TYR A 70 7.04 5.26 -6.62
N TRP A 71 6.21 4.60 -7.41
CA TRP A 71 5.45 3.43 -6.98
C TRP A 71 6.36 2.25 -6.60
N CYS A 72 7.38 1.95 -7.42
CA CYS A 72 8.40 0.97 -7.09
C CYS A 72 9.14 1.33 -5.78
N LYS A 73 9.45 2.61 -5.59
CA LYS A 73 10.10 3.08 -4.35
C LYS A 73 9.22 2.93 -3.11
N LEU A 74 7.91 3.11 -3.23
CA LEU A 74 6.98 2.80 -2.12
C LEU A 74 7.04 1.31 -1.76
N ASN A 75 7.04 0.42 -2.76
CA ASN A 75 7.16 -1.01 -2.50
C ASN A 75 8.52 -1.37 -1.89
N GLU A 76 9.60 -0.71 -2.30
CA GLU A 76 10.93 -0.91 -1.70
C GLU A 76 10.90 -0.66 -0.18
N TYR A 77 10.21 0.38 0.29
CA TYR A 77 10.02 0.60 1.72
C TYR A 77 9.13 -0.46 2.36
N ILE A 78 7.99 -0.79 1.73
CA ILE A 78 6.92 -1.60 2.30
C ILE A 78 7.29 -3.08 2.38
N ALA A 79 7.96 -3.61 1.37
CA ALA A 79 8.27 -5.04 1.25
C ALA A 79 9.71 -5.40 1.68
N ARG A 80 10.48 -4.42 2.17
CA ARG A 80 11.87 -4.63 2.60
C ARG A 80 11.96 -5.69 3.67
N ASN A 81 12.82 -6.68 3.45
CA ASN A 81 13.05 -7.83 4.34
C ASN A 81 11.82 -8.74 4.56
N GLU A 82 10.72 -8.52 3.83
CA GLU A 82 9.54 -9.38 3.84
C GLU A 82 9.42 -10.17 2.53
N ALA A 83 9.76 -9.55 1.40
CA ALA A 83 9.66 -10.14 0.07
C ALA A 83 10.96 -10.78 -0.40
N LEU A 84 10.89 -11.58 -1.45
CA LEU A 84 12.04 -12.17 -2.14
C LEU A 84 12.93 -11.07 -2.77
N GLU A 85 12.26 -10.10 -3.43
CA GLU A 85 12.82 -8.84 -3.91
C GLU A 85 11.79 -7.74 -3.65
N TRP A 86 12.24 -6.52 -3.48
CA TRP A 86 11.37 -5.36 -3.25
C TRP A 86 11.71 -4.20 -4.18
N GLY A 87 10.74 -3.36 -4.46
CA GLY A 87 10.88 -2.21 -5.36
C GLY A 87 11.04 -2.58 -6.84
N LYS A 88 10.81 -3.85 -7.20
CA LYS A 88 10.90 -4.37 -8.56
C LYS A 88 9.70 -5.25 -8.88
N LEU A 89 9.26 -5.24 -10.11
CA LEU A 89 8.23 -6.18 -10.57
C LEU A 89 8.72 -7.62 -10.37
N ARG A 90 7.81 -8.48 -9.91
CA ARG A 90 8.11 -9.91 -9.78
C ARG A 90 8.34 -10.56 -11.14
N THR A 91 9.15 -11.60 -11.14
CA THR A 91 9.50 -12.37 -12.32
C THR A 91 8.93 -13.78 -12.32
N GLY A 92 8.15 -14.14 -11.30
CA GLY A 92 7.53 -15.45 -11.13
C GLY A 92 6.03 -15.37 -10.85
N LEU A 93 5.40 -16.53 -10.79
CA LEU A 93 3.98 -16.68 -10.47
C LEU A 93 3.73 -16.44 -8.97
N VAL A 94 2.57 -15.92 -8.66
CA VAL A 94 2.03 -15.79 -7.29
C VAL A 94 0.56 -16.20 -7.30
N ALA A 95 0.06 -16.66 -6.16
CA ALA A 95 -1.36 -16.93 -5.96
C ALA A 95 -1.95 -15.87 -5.02
N ILE A 96 -3.24 -15.60 -5.16
CA ILE A 96 -4.00 -14.80 -4.19
C ILE A 96 -4.81 -15.78 -3.35
N SER A 97 -4.60 -15.76 -2.04
CA SER A 97 -5.35 -16.61 -1.12
C SER A 97 -6.86 -16.35 -1.22
N GLY A 98 -7.66 -17.41 -1.33
CA GLY A 98 -9.12 -17.33 -1.40
C GLY A 98 -9.71 -17.20 -2.80
N THR A 99 -8.92 -17.31 -3.87
CA THR A 99 -9.39 -17.27 -5.25
C THR A 99 -8.58 -18.19 -6.15
N ASP A 100 -9.19 -18.68 -7.22
CA ASP A 100 -8.52 -19.40 -8.31
C ASP A 100 -7.87 -18.46 -9.34
N TYR A 101 -7.98 -17.15 -9.15
CA TYR A 101 -7.35 -16.17 -10.04
C TYR A 101 -5.84 -16.16 -9.83
N GLU A 102 -5.11 -16.49 -10.90
CA GLU A 102 -3.65 -16.41 -10.96
C GLU A 102 -3.23 -15.15 -11.72
N PRO A 103 -2.70 -14.13 -11.03
CA PRO A 103 -2.21 -12.93 -11.70
C PRO A 103 -1.04 -13.28 -12.64
N PRO A 104 -1.07 -12.85 -13.92
CA PRO A 104 0.03 -13.12 -14.84
C PRO A 104 1.32 -12.45 -14.35
N VAL A 105 2.46 -13.00 -14.73
CA VAL A 105 3.76 -12.33 -14.50
C VAL A 105 3.72 -10.96 -15.17
N PRO A 106 4.02 -9.86 -14.44
CA PRO A 106 3.91 -8.53 -14.99
C PRO A 106 4.93 -8.28 -16.11
N ASP A 107 4.47 -7.68 -17.19
CA ASP A 107 5.30 -7.08 -18.22
C ASP A 107 5.60 -5.62 -17.86
N TYR A 108 6.86 -5.19 -17.96
CA TYR A 108 7.29 -3.86 -17.56
C TYR A 108 6.57 -2.76 -18.35
N GLU A 109 6.62 -2.83 -19.68
CA GLU A 109 6.06 -1.79 -20.57
C GLU A 109 4.54 -1.67 -20.38
N LYS A 110 3.87 -2.81 -20.33
CA LYS A 110 2.42 -2.87 -20.09
C LYS A 110 2.07 -2.25 -18.74
N THR A 111 2.73 -2.67 -17.67
CA THR A 111 2.46 -2.21 -16.31
C THR A 111 2.74 -0.71 -16.16
N HIS A 112 3.84 -0.24 -16.73
CA HIS A 112 4.20 1.17 -16.77
C HIS A 112 3.14 2.00 -17.50
N ASN A 113 2.69 1.54 -18.68
CA ASN A 113 1.67 2.23 -19.47
C ASN A 113 0.31 2.23 -18.77
N GLU A 114 -0.09 1.15 -18.12
CA GLU A 114 -1.33 1.07 -17.35
C GLU A 114 -1.37 2.09 -16.21
N LEU A 115 -0.30 2.17 -15.41
CA LEU A 115 -0.20 3.17 -14.35
C LEU A 115 -0.27 4.60 -14.90
N ASN A 116 0.49 4.89 -15.96
CA ASN A 116 0.49 6.20 -16.59
C ASN A 116 -0.89 6.58 -17.13
N ASN A 117 -1.62 5.64 -17.71
CA ASN A 117 -3.00 5.86 -18.19
C ASN A 117 -3.95 6.22 -17.04
N ILE A 118 -3.82 5.55 -15.89
CA ILE A 118 -4.61 5.90 -14.69
C ILE A 118 -4.28 7.33 -14.25
N LEU A 119 -3.00 7.67 -14.13
CA LEU A 119 -2.55 8.96 -13.61
C LEU A 119 -2.86 10.13 -14.55
N SER A 120 -2.75 9.92 -15.87
CA SER A 120 -2.96 10.93 -16.89
C SER A 120 -4.40 11.04 -17.40
N SER A 121 -5.33 10.18 -16.91
CA SER A 121 -6.71 10.16 -17.38
C SER A 121 -7.38 11.52 -17.23
N LYS A 122 -7.93 12.03 -18.36
CA LYS A 122 -8.59 13.35 -18.42
C LYS A 122 -10.06 13.20 -17.94
N GLY A 123 -10.57 14.25 -17.30
CA GLY A 123 -11.95 14.29 -16.83
C GLY A 123 -12.24 13.44 -15.59
N THR A 124 -11.24 12.80 -15.01
CA THR A 124 -11.36 12.03 -13.76
C THR A 124 -10.83 12.84 -12.56
N THR A 125 -11.48 12.68 -11.41
CA THR A 125 -11.04 13.32 -10.16
C THR A 125 -9.80 12.64 -9.60
N ALA A 126 -9.12 13.31 -8.66
CA ALA A 126 -8.02 12.68 -7.91
C ALA A 126 -8.50 11.45 -7.12
N THR A 127 -9.73 11.47 -6.62
CA THR A 127 -10.35 10.34 -5.93
C THR A 127 -10.54 9.15 -6.86
N ASP A 128 -11.04 9.38 -8.09
CA ASP A 128 -11.17 8.30 -9.08
C ASP A 128 -9.82 7.69 -9.44
N LYS A 129 -8.80 8.54 -9.67
CA LYS A 129 -7.43 8.07 -9.96
C LYS A 129 -6.87 7.25 -8.81
N ALA A 130 -7.03 7.72 -7.57
CA ALA A 130 -6.55 7.03 -6.38
C ALA A 130 -7.22 5.65 -6.21
N LEU A 131 -8.54 5.57 -6.35
CA LEU A 131 -9.30 4.31 -6.25
C LEU A 131 -8.93 3.34 -7.37
N ARG A 132 -8.78 3.83 -8.61
CA ARG A 132 -8.34 3.00 -9.75
C ARG A 132 -6.93 2.46 -9.54
N ALA A 133 -5.98 3.31 -9.11
CA ALA A 133 -4.61 2.90 -8.82
C ALA A 133 -4.55 1.88 -7.68
N PHE A 134 -5.38 2.07 -6.64
CA PHE A 134 -5.51 1.13 -5.54
C PHE A 134 -6.00 -0.24 -6.01
N CYS A 135 -7.14 -0.31 -6.70
CA CYS A 135 -7.71 -1.58 -7.17
C CYS A 135 -6.79 -2.27 -8.18
N TRP A 136 -6.21 -1.51 -9.10
CA TRP A 136 -5.28 -2.01 -10.10
C TRP A 136 -4.04 -2.65 -9.45
N GLY A 137 -3.39 -1.94 -8.54
CA GLY A 137 -2.17 -2.42 -7.90
C GLY A 137 -2.41 -3.57 -6.91
N ALA A 138 -3.51 -3.49 -6.14
CA ALA A 138 -3.87 -4.53 -5.17
C ALA A 138 -4.25 -5.85 -5.85
N ARG A 139 -5.00 -5.80 -6.97
CA ARG A 139 -5.41 -7.01 -7.71
C ARG A 139 -4.33 -7.52 -8.68
N GLY A 140 -3.54 -6.64 -9.25
CA GLY A 140 -2.51 -7.00 -10.23
C GLY A 140 -1.33 -7.77 -9.63
N GLN A 141 -1.11 -7.68 -8.33
CA GLN A 141 -0.05 -8.41 -7.63
C GLN A 141 1.30 -8.27 -8.34
N PHE A 142 1.69 -7.05 -8.65
CA PHE A 142 2.86 -6.74 -9.48
C PHE A 142 4.20 -6.99 -8.79
N PHE A 143 4.22 -7.01 -7.46
CA PHE A 143 5.40 -7.26 -6.64
C PHE A 143 5.32 -8.62 -5.95
N TRP A 144 6.44 -9.10 -5.44
CA TRP A 144 6.50 -10.35 -4.69
C TRP A 144 5.70 -10.30 -3.38
N ASP A 145 5.65 -9.13 -2.73
CA ASP A 145 4.84 -8.91 -1.52
C ASP A 145 4.48 -7.42 -1.37
N GLY A 146 3.62 -7.12 -0.39
CA GLY A 146 3.21 -5.77 -0.04
C GLY A 146 2.29 -5.09 -1.05
N ASN A 147 1.70 -5.81 -1.99
CA ASN A 147 0.89 -5.23 -3.08
C ASN A 147 -0.28 -4.38 -2.56
N LYS A 148 -1.07 -4.87 -1.61
CA LYS A 148 -2.18 -4.12 -1.01
C LYS A 148 -1.70 -2.87 -0.25
N ARG A 149 -0.65 -3.03 0.56
CA ARG A 149 -0.05 -1.94 1.35
C ARG A 149 0.55 -0.86 0.44
N THR A 150 1.28 -1.26 -0.60
CA THR A 150 1.84 -0.34 -1.61
C THR A 150 0.75 0.41 -2.35
N SER A 151 -0.32 -0.27 -2.75
CA SER A 151 -1.45 0.33 -3.46
C SER A 151 -2.23 1.32 -2.58
N LEU A 152 -2.43 1.01 -1.29
CA LEU A 152 -3.01 1.94 -0.32
C LEU A 152 -2.16 3.20 -0.15
N THR A 153 -0.84 3.03 -0.06
CA THR A 153 0.08 4.16 0.10
C THR A 153 0.14 5.02 -1.16
N LEU A 154 0.14 4.42 -2.35
CA LEU A 154 0.07 5.12 -3.63
C LEU A 154 -1.24 5.92 -3.77
N ALA A 155 -2.38 5.31 -3.45
CA ALA A 155 -3.67 6.00 -3.47
C ALA A 155 -3.68 7.21 -2.54
N ASN A 156 -3.12 7.07 -1.33
CA ASN A 156 -2.97 8.16 -0.39
C ASN A 156 -2.02 9.25 -0.90
N LYS A 157 -0.94 8.89 -1.60
CA LYS A 157 -0.06 9.87 -2.24
C LYS A 157 -0.83 10.73 -3.25
N ILE A 158 -1.64 10.10 -4.11
CA ILE A 158 -2.47 10.81 -5.11
C ILE A 158 -3.46 11.75 -4.42
N LEU A 159 -4.15 11.29 -3.38
CA LEU A 159 -5.14 12.08 -2.65
C LEU A 159 -4.51 13.26 -1.90
N ILE A 160 -3.41 13.02 -1.19
CA ILE A 160 -2.74 14.04 -0.36
C ILE A 160 -2.15 15.13 -1.26
N MET A 161 -1.52 14.77 -2.37
CA MET A 161 -0.96 15.70 -3.34
C MET A 161 -2.04 16.61 -3.95
N ALA A 162 -3.23 16.08 -4.19
CA ALA A 162 -4.38 16.81 -4.71
C ALA A 162 -5.21 17.56 -3.63
N GLY A 163 -4.85 17.45 -2.35
CA GLY A 163 -5.64 18.01 -1.25
C GLY A 163 -6.99 17.33 -1.04
N ALA A 164 -7.21 16.13 -1.62
CA ALA A 164 -8.49 15.41 -1.61
C ALA A 164 -8.71 14.54 -0.37
N GLY A 165 -7.81 14.60 0.62
CA GLY A 165 -7.94 13.84 1.87
C GLY A 165 -7.03 12.63 1.95
N ILE A 166 -7.47 11.60 2.67
CA ILE A 166 -6.82 10.31 2.83
C ILE A 166 -7.83 9.18 2.69
N MET A 167 -7.37 8.02 2.27
CA MET A 167 -8.14 6.78 2.20
C MET A 167 -7.66 5.81 3.29
N THR A 168 -8.60 5.21 3.98
CA THR A 168 -8.38 4.09 4.91
C THR A 168 -9.59 3.17 4.90
N ILE A 169 -9.41 1.91 5.27
CA ILE A 169 -10.47 0.92 5.41
C ILE A 169 -10.63 0.64 6.89
N THR A 170 -11.83 0.86 7.42
CA THR A 170 -12.12 0.65 8.83
C THR A 170 -12.28 -0.84 9.15
N ASP A 171 -12.00 -1.26 10.37
CA ASP A 171 -12.08 -2.66 10.81
C ASP A 171 -13.42 -3.31 10.46
N LYS A 172 -14.52 -2.58 10.64
CA LYS A 172 -15.87 -3.10 10.34
C LYS A 172 -16.11 -3.40 8.86
N ASN A 173 -15.32 -2.79 7.96
CA ASN A 173 -15.43 -2.98 6.52
C ASN A 173 -14.33 -3.91 5.98
N MET A 174 -13.40 -4.37 6.81
CA MET A 174 -12.22 -5.12 6.38
C MET A 174 -12.59 -6.48 5.79
N GLU A 175 -13.52 -7.20 6.39
CA GLU A 175 -14.00 -8.50 5.89
C GLU A 175 -14.66 -8.34 4.51
N GLN A 176 -15.56 -7.36 4.38
CA GLN A 176 -16.21 -7.07 3.10
C GLN A 176 -15.19 -6.64 2.04
N PHE A 177 -14.21 -5.82 2.41
CA PHE A 177 -13.12 -5.40 1.52
C PHE A 177 -12.32 -6.60 1.02
N ASN A 178 -11.88 -7.48 1.91
CA ASN A 178 -11.11 -8.67 1.53
C ASN A 178 -11.91 -9.59 0.60
N THR A 179 -13.21 -9.75 0.86
CA THR A 179 -14.11 -10.54 0.00
C THR A 179 -14.27 -9.93 -1.41
N LEU A 180 -14.37 -8.60 -1.51
CA LEU A 180 -14.55 -7.91 -2.78
C LEU A 180 -13.26 -7.78 -3.61
N LEU A 181 -12.09 -7.86 -2.97
CA LEU A 181 -10.80 -7.77 -3.64
C LEU A 181 -10.43 -9.08 -4.36
N ILE A 182 -10.95 -10.19 -3.90
CA ILE A 182 -10.79 -11.53 -4.49
C ILE A 182 -11.69 -11.67 -5.73
#